data_9b658fd4b03487ee52e7557e4292300a
#
_entry.id   9b658fd4b03487ee52e7557e4292300a
#
_cell.length_a   1.000
_cell.length_b   1.000
_cell.length_c   1.000
_cell.angle_alpha   90.00
_cell.angle_beta   90.00
_cell.angle_gamma   90.00
#
_symmetry.space_group_name_H-M   'P 1'
#
loop_
_entity.id
_entity.type
_entity.pdbx_description
1 polymer ?
#
loop_
_entity_poly.entity_id
_entity_poly.type
_entity_poly.pdbx_seq_one_letter_code
_entity_poly.pdbx_strand_id
1 'polypeptide(L)'
;LRTSSAASDVYKRQEKIVIDPIGFTSTAINTLDNIVTLNNHPFVTGEKIYYNATDEVASGLEPGLFYVYKVDKNRFQLALTYEDSVASPPKLISIGSTGGAEQEFSAINPRLLPTKGNDLVFDLSDSTLQGFKFNLYTDQLFSNQFVSVANTTTFSTSGVGTVGVTSTASFTLKYTDSLVDIVPDPTQPLFYNVELSLIHI
;
A
#
# COMPACT_ATOMS: atom_id res chain seq x y z
N LEU A 1 -46.49 -5.74 -21.66
CA LEU A 1 -45.63 -5.06 -20.67
C LEU A 1 -44.33 -5.83 -20.55
N ARG A 2 -43.28 -5.34 -21.18
CA ARG A 2 -41.93 -5.81 -20.90
C ARG A 2 -41.45 -5.09 -19.64
N THR A 3 -41.51 -5.76 -18.51
CA THR A 3 -40.77 -5.36 -17.34
C THR A 3 -39.30 -5.58 -17.66
N SER A 4 -38.61 -4.51 -18.07
CA SER A 4 -37.20 -4.43 -18.05
C SER A 4 -36.80 -4.54 -16.57
N SER A 5 -36.43 -5.74 -16.13
CA SER A 5 -35.62 -5.89 -14.95
C SER A 5 -34.24 -5.35 -15.36
N ALA A 6 -34.04 -4.07 -15.17
CA ALA A 6 -32.72 -3.53 -14.98
C ALA A 6 -32.23 -4.12 -13.64
N ALA A 7 -31.88 -5.42 -13.68
CA ALA A 7 -30.94 -5.94 -12.73
C ALA A 7 -29.75 -4.99 -12.85
N SER A 8 -29.59 -4.14 -11.86
CA SER A 8 -28.38 -3.39 -11.70
C SER A 8 -27.27 -4.45 -11.56
N ASP A 9 -26.59 -4.73 -12.65
CA ASP A 9 -25.26 -5.28 -12.62
C ASP A 9 -24.41 -4.21 -11.92
N VAL A 10 -24.52 -4.22 -10.59
CA VAL A 10 -23.49 -3.64 -9.76
C VAL A 10 -22.28 -4.51 -10.05
N TYR A 11 -21.52 -4.11 -11.04
CA TYR A 11 -20.19 -4.65 -11.27
C TYR A 11 -19.42 -4.42 -9.97
N LYS A 12 -19.33 -5.47 -9.16
CA LYS A 12 -18.38 -5.50 -8.06
C LYS A 12 -17.00 -5.41 -8.72
N ARG A 13 -16.45 -4.23 -8.77
CA ARG A 13 -15.05 -4.04 -9.14
C ARG A 13 -14.23 -4.69 -8.04
N GLN A 14 -13.69 -5.85 -8.32
CA GLN A 14 -12.55 -6.34 -7.55
C GLN A 14 -11.39 -5.41 -7.87
N GLU A 15 -11.04 -4.56 -6.94
CA GLU A 15 -9.86 -3.72 -7.06
C GLU A 15 -8.65 -4.58 -6.71
N LYS A 16 -7.96 -5.08 -7.73
CA LYS A 16 -6.69 -5.76 -7.54
C LYS A 16 -5.65 -4.67 -7.23
N ILE A 17 -5.17 -4.64 -6.00
CA ILE A 17 -4.02 -3.80 -5.65
C ILE A 17 -2.79 -4.51 -6.20
N VAL A 18 -2.30 -4.04 -7.32
CA VAL A 18 -1.03 -4.48 -7.89
C VAL A 18 0.02 -3.50 -7.41
N ILE A 19 1.00 -4.01 -6.67
CA ILE A 19 2.16 -3.24 -6.21
C ILE A 19 3.25 -3.43 -7.26
N ASP A 20 3.07 -2.80 -8.42
CA ASP A 20 4.11 -2.80 -9.43
C ASP A 20 5.20 -1.79 -9.04
N PRO A 21 6.48 -2.15 -9.17
CA PRO A 21 7.58 -1.20 -9.04
C PRO A 21 7.41 -0.02 -10.00
N ILE A 22 7.67 1.18 -9.52
CA ILE A 22 7.69 2.38 -10.37
C ILE A 22 9.12 2.60 -10.81
N GLY A 23 9.40 2.23 -12.07
CA GLY A 23 10.70 2.44 -12.69
C GLY A 23 10.97 3.89 -13.03
N PHE A 24 12.23 4.31 -12.91
CA PHE A 24 12.67 5.66 -13.28
C PHE A 24 14.15 5.67 -13.68
N THR A 25 14.58 6.77 -14.27
CA THR A 25 15.97 7.00 -14.70
C THR A 25 16.64 8.07 -13.85
N SER A 26 17.95 8.21 -13.99
CA SER A 26 18.77 9.23 -13.32
C SER A 26 18.20 10.65 -13.43
N THR A 27 17.44 10.96 -14.48
CA THR A 27 16.82 12.29 -14.70
C THR A 27 15.72 12.62 -13.67
N ALA A 28 15.20 11.62 -12.96
CA ALA A 28 14.18 11.83 -11.93
C ALA A 28 14.76 12.38 -10.62
N ILE A 29 16.07 12.29 -10.41
CA ILE A 29 16.72 12.67 -9.15
C ILE A 29 17.37 14.05 -9.29
N ASN A 30 16.97 14.98 -8.42
CA ASN A 30 17.64 16.26 -8.22
C ASN A 30 18.47 16.19 -6.93
N THR A 31 19.80 16.15 -7.06
CA THR A 31 20.74 16.05 -5.93
C THR A 31 20.90 17.36 -5.16
N LEU A 32 20.57 18.50 -5.74
CA LEU A 32 20.67 19.81 -5.06
C LEU A 32 19.62 19.94 -3.95
N ASP A 33 18.43 19.47 -4.24
CA ASP A 33 17.29 19.56 -3.33
C ASP A 33 16.92 18.20 -2.70
N ASN A 34 17.65 17.13 -3.05
CA ASN A 34 17.35 15.74 -2.66
C ASN A 34 15.93 15.31 -3.01
N ILE A 35 15.43 15.75 -4.18
CA ILE A 35 14.08 15.50 -4.64
C ILE A 35 14.08 14.39 -5.70
N VAL A 36 13.14 13.45 -5.56
CA VAL A 36 12.76 12.50 -6.60
C VAL A 36 11.48 13.00 -7.27
N THR A 37 11.48 13.05 -8.61
CA THR A 37 10.34 13.49 -9.42
C THR A 37 9.76 12.31 -10.20
N LEU A 38 8.57 11.86 -9.80
CA LEU A 38 7.80 10.81 -10.48
C LEU A 38 6.37 11.31 -10.71
N ASN A 39 5.96 11.41 -11.98
CA ASN A 39 4.66 11.95 -12.33
C ASN A 39 3.49 11.17 -11.71
N ASN A 40 2.64 11.87 -10.96
CA ASN A 40 1.45 11.32 -10.30
C ASN A 40 1.76 10.10 -9.41
N HIS A 41 2.88 10.13 -8.69
CA HIS A 41 3.21 9.02 -7.79
C HIS A 41 2.14 8.84 -6.69
N PRO A 42 1.85 7.57 -6.27
CA PRO A 42 0.81 7.29 -5.29
C PRO A 42 1.23 7.55 -3.84
N PHE A 43 2.54 7.72 -3.60
CA PHE A 43 3.12 7.77 -2.26
C PHE A 43 2.61 8.95 -1.43
N VAL A 44 2.55 8.73 -0.10
CA VAL A 44 2.18 9.75 0.90
C VAL A 44 3.27 9.86 1.96
N THR A 45 3.29 10.98 2.69
CA THR A 45 4.24 11.18 3.79
C THR A 45 4.08 10.09 4.85
N GLY A 46 5.23 9.53 5.29
CA GLY A 46 5.29 8.42 6.23
C GLY A 46 5.20 7.03 5.59
N GLU A 47 4.87 6.92 4.31
CA GLU A 47 4.78 5.63 3.62
C GLU A 47 6.15 4.98 3.46
N LYS A 48 6.21 3.67 3.73
CA LYS A 48 7.43 2.86 3.55
C LYS A 48 7.52 2.39 2.10
N ILE A 49 8.68 2.61 1.49
CA ILE A 49 8.99 2.15 0.14
C ILE A 49 10.34 1.45 0.12
N TYR A 50 10.53 0.58 -0.86
CA TYR A 50 11.82 -0.07 -1.13
C TYR A 50 12.42 0.52 -2.40
N TYR A 51 13.67 0.95 -2.32
CA TYR A 51 14.47 1.37 -3.47
C TYR A 51 15.34 0.22 -3.95
N ASN A 52 15.42 0.06 -5.26
CA ASN A 52 16.32 -0.86 -5.95
C ASN A 52 16.88 -0.21 -7.21
N ALA A 53 18.08 -0.64 -7.62
CA ALA A 53 18.69 -0.30 -8.90
C ALA A 53 19.39 -1.54 -9.44
N THR A 54 19.24 -1.80 -10.74
CA THR A 54 19.86 -2.95 -11.43
C THR A 54 21.16 -2.56 -12.14
N ASP A 55 21.42 -1.27 -12.27
CA ASP A 55 22.65 -0.73 -12.84
C ASP A 55 23.43 0.10 -11.79
N GLU A 56 23.63 1.39 -11.99
CA GLU A 56 24.35 2.26 -11.08
C GLU A 56 23.44 2.80 -9.98
N VAL A 57 23.79 2.57 -8.72
CA VAL A 57 23.05 3.04 -7.54
C VAL A 57 23.30 4.54 -7.33
N ALA A 58 22.23 5.29 -7.06
CA ALA A 58 22.36 6.68 -6.65
C ALA A 58 23.04 6.76 -5.27
N SER A 59 24.11 7.52 -5.15
CA SER A 59 24.83 7.66 -3.88
C SER A 59 23.94 8.26 -2.78
N GLY A 60 23.88 7.59 -1.65
CA GLY A 60 22.96 7.92 -0.55
C GLY A 60 21.58 7.23 -0.64
N LEU A 61 21.34 6.48 -1.72
CA LEU A 61 20.15 5.65 -1.94
C LEU A 61 20.54 4.18 -2.10
N GLU A 62 21.35 3.63 -1.20
CA GLU A 62 21.64 2.20 -1.24
C GLU A 62 20.35 1.39 -1.27
N PRO A 63 20.28 0.25 -2.04
CA PRO A 63 19.09 -0.58 -2.09
C PRO A 63 18.56 -0.93 -0.71
N GLY A 64 17.33 -0.56 -0.42
CA GLY A 64 16.79 -0.70 0.92
C GLY A 64 15.47 0.04 1.17
N LEU A 65 15.09 0.09 2.43
CA LEU A 65 13.83 0.68 2.88
C LEU A 65 14.01 2.16 3.24
N PHE A 66 13.08 2.97 2.75
CA PHE A 66 12.99 4.40 3.02
C PHE A 66 11.56 4.80 3.38
N TYR A 67 11.40 5.98 3.96
CA TYR A 67 10.11 6.60 4.24
C TYR A 67 9.95 7.87 3.43
N VAL A 68 8.78 8.05 2.87
CA VAL A 68 8.47 9.17 1.98
C VAL A 68 8.16 10.44 2.77
N TYR A 69 8.72 11.56 2.34
CA TYR A 69 8.20 12.90 2.64
C TYR A 69 7.66 13.49 1.35
N LYS A 70 6.32 13.57 1.23
CA LYS A 70 5.65 14.06 0.03
C LYS A 70 5.74 15.57 -0.06
N VAL A 71 6.32 16.07 -1.14
CA VAL A 71 6.36 17.50 -1.47
C VAL A 71 5.09 17.91 -2.21
N ASP A 72 4.74 17.18 -3.26
CA ASP A 72 3.50 17.36 -4.02
C ASP A 72 3.10 16.06 -4.77
N LYS A 73 2.19 16.15 -5.73
CA LYS A 73 1.71 14.98 -6.50
C LYS A 73 2.77 14.32 -7.39
N ASN A 74 3.85 15.04 -7.68
CA ASN A 74 4.91 14.57 -8.60
C ASN A 74 6.27 14.45 -7.90
N ARG A 75 6.45 15.00 -6.70
CA ARG A 75 7.73 15.13 -6.04
C ARG A 75 7.69 14.66 -4.60
N PHE A 76 8.74 13.98 -4.20
CA PHE A 76 8.95 13.56 -2.82
C PHE A 76 10.44 13.54 -2.48
N GLN A 77 10.71 13.48 -1.20
CA GLN A 77 12.02 13.29 -0.60
C GLN A 77 11.98 12.06 0.31
N LEU A 78 13.12 11.60 0.77
CA LEU A 78 13.25 10.36 1.51
C LEU A 78 13.86 10.58 2.90
N ALA A 79 13.42 9.76 3.84
CA ALA A 79 13.95 9.67 5.21
C ALA A 79 14.29 8.23 5.55
N LEU A 80 15.15 8.02 6.56
CA LEU A 80 15.54 6.67 7.01
C LEU A 80 14.52 6.05 7.96
N THR A 81 13.75 6.89 8.68
CA THR A 81 12.74 6.42 9.64
C THR A 81 11.40 7.09 9.39
N TYR A 82 10.34 6.47 9.90
CA TYR A 82 9.01 7.07 9.87
C TYR A 82 8.99 8.42 10.60
N GLU A 83 9.57 8.47 11.80
CA GLU A 83 9.63 9.66 12.65
C GLU A 83 10.33 10.82 11.94
N ASP A 84 11.43 10.55 11.23
CA ASP A 84 12.16 11.55 10.47
C ASP A 84 11.34 12.09 9.29
N SER A 85 10.54 11.25 8.65
CA SER A 85 9.70 11.65 7.52
C SER A 85 8.51 12.53 7.92
N VAL A 86 7.99 12.38 9.15
CA VAL A 86 6.85 13.16 9.67
C VAL A 86 7.25 14.26 10.63
N ALA A 87 8.53 14.41 10.93
CA ALA A 87 9.04 15.48 11.79
C ALA A 87 8.80 16.87 11.18
N SER A 88 8.80 17.88 12.02
CA SER A 88 8.70 19.28 11.61
C SER A 88 9.85 20.12 12.19
N PRO A 89 10.89 20.47 11.40
CA PRO A 89 11.11 20.09 9.99
C PRO A 89 11.47 18.60 9.82
N PRO A 90 11.22 18.00 8.63
CA PRO A 90 11.59 16.62 8.35
C PRO A 90 13.11 16.45 8.31
N LYS A 91 13.60 15.25 8.68
CA LYS A 91 15.02 14.89 8.56
C LYS A 91 15.22 13.98 7.36
N LEU A 92 15.70 14.54 6.29
CA LEU A 92 15.79 13.91 4.99
C LEU A 92 17.21 13.42 4.70
N ILE A 93 17.30 12.37 3.88
CA ILE A 93 18.60 11.88 3.41
C ILE A 93 19.19 12.83 2.37
N SER A 94 20.51 12.79 2.24
CA SER A 94 21.23 13.48 1.18
C SER A 94 21.53 12.51 0.04
N ILE A 95 21.19 12.91 -1.18
CA ILE A 95 21.44 12.13 -2.39
C ILE A 95 22.62 12.76 -3.12
N GLY A 96 23.76 12.03 -3.19
CA GLY A 96 25.01 12.55 -3.72
C GLY A 96 25.20 12.39 -5.22
N SER A 97 24.48 11.44 -5.87
CA SER A 97 24.48 11.24 -7.32
C SER A 97 23.12 10.79 -7.80
N THR A 98 22.90 10.84 -9.12
CA THR A 98 21.62 10.48 -9.73
C THR A 98 21.46 8.99 -10.04
N GLY A 99 22.53 8.19 -9.93
CA GLY A 99 22.52 6.80 -10.33
C GLY A 99 22.36 6.58 -11.83
N GLY A 100 22.01 5.37 -12.20
CA GLY A 100 21.85 4.91 -13.59
C GLY A 100 20.45 5.09 -14.17
N ALA A 101 20.17 4.33 -15.20
CA ALA A 101 18.91 4.41 -15.94
C ALA A 101 17.84 3.42 -15.45
N GLU A 102 18.24 2.39 -14.70
CA GLU A 102 17.35 1.31 -14.26
C GLU A 102 17.19 1.30 -12.76
N GLN A 103 16.37 2.22 -12.27
CA GLN A 103 16.04 2.40 -10.86
C GLN A 103 14.54 2.23 -10.64
N GLU A 104 14.13 1.81 -9.46
CA GLU A 104 12.72 1.60 -9.13
C GLU A 104 12.42 1.85 -7.64
N PHE A 105 11.18 2.26 -7.38
CA PHE A 105 10.59 2.24 -6.06
C PHE A 105 9.39 1.30 -6.03
N SER A 106 9.31 0.47 -4.98
CA SER A 106 8.16 -0.38 -4.67
C SER A 106 7.51 0.06 -3.38
N ALA A 107 6.20 0.23 -3.37
CA ALA A 107 5.47 0.44 -2.12
C ALA A 107 5.51 -0.82 -1.27
N ILE A 108 5.71 -0.65 0.04
CA ILE A 108 5.70 -1.75 1.00
C ILE A 108 4.45 -1.62 1.86
N ASN A 109 3.54 -2.59 1.71
CA ASN A 109 2.25 -2.59 2.41
C ASN A 109 1.53 -1.24 2.31
N PRO A 110 1.23 -0.76 1.08
CA PRO A 110 0.60 0.53 0.90
C PRO A 110 -0.74 0.60 1.63
N ARG A 111 -1.11 1.80 2.06
CA ARG A 111 -2.41 2.02 2.68
C ARG A 111 -3.54 1.63 1.73
N LEU A 112 -4.58 1.07 2.28
CA LEU A 112 -5.82 0.76 1.59
C LEU A 112 -6.79 1.93 1.74
N LEU A 113 -7.37 2.35 0.64
CA LEU A 113 -8.50 3.30 0.65
C LEU A 113 -9.75 2.54 0.23
N PRO A 114 -10.53 2.02 1.17
CA PRO A 114 -11.75 1.30 0.84
C PRO A 114 -12.70 2.20 0.05
N THR A 115 -13.30 1.64 -0.99
CA THR A 115 -14.26 2.34 -1.84
C THR A 115 -15.66 1.83 -1.54
N LYS A 116 -16.60 2.75 -1.30
CA LYS A 116 -18.00 2.40 -1.04
C LYS A 116 -18.57 1.52 -2.14
N GLY A 117 -19.26 0.46 -1.75
CA GLY A 117 -19.90 -0.47 -2.66
C GLY A 117 -18.97 -1.49 -3.32
N ASN A 118 -17.67 -1.47 -3.03
CA ASN A 118 -16.70 -2.45 -3.51
C ASN A 118 -16.21 -3.38 -2.41
N ASP A 119 -15.98 -4.64 -2.79
CA ASP A 119 -15.28 -5.60 -1.94
C ASP A 119 -13.79 -5.57 -2.29
N LEU A 120 -12.94 -5.45 -1.29
CA LEU A 120 -11.50 -5.66 -1.40
C LEU A 120 -11.20 -7.12 -1.08
N VAL A 121 -10.67 -7.86 -2.05
CA VAL A 121 -10.34 -9.27 -1.87
C VAL A 121 -8.83 -9.45 -1.94
N PHE A 122 -8.26 -10.00 -0.87
CA PHE A 122 -6.86 -10.40 -0.82
C PHE A 122 -6.75 -11.87 -1.14
N ASP A 123 -6.02 -12.20 -2.20
CA ASP A 123 -5.66 -13.59 -2.50
C ASP A 123 -4.50 -14.00 -1.59
N LEU A 124 -4.74 -15.00 -0.77
CA LEU A 124 -3.78 -15.51 0.21
C LEU A 124 -3.42 -16.98 -0.07
N SER A 125 -3.65 -17.43 -1.32
CA SER A 125 -3.45 -18.82 -1.72
C SER A 125 -1.99 -19.20 -2.02
N ASP A 126 -1.11 -18.22 -2.25
CA ASP A 126 0.27 -18.46 -2.60
C ASP A 126 1.02 -19.21 -1.49
N SER A 127 1.68 -20.32 -1.84
CA SER A 127 2.37 -21.20 -0.89
C SER A 127 3.52 -20.54 -0.13
N THR A 128 4.07 -19.44 -0.66
CA THR A 128 5.09 -18.64 0.05
C THR A 128 4.55 -17.95 1.29
N LEU A 129 3.22 -17.82 1.40
CA LEU A 129 2.53 -17.26 2.56
C LEU A 129 2.26 -18.28 3.65
N GLN A 130 2.64 -19.56 3.47
CA GLN A 130 2.41 -20.61 4.48
C GLN A 130 3.09 -20.26 5.80
N GLY A 131 2.31 -20.32 6.90
CA GLY A 131 2.80 -19.98 8.24
C GLY A 131 2.70 -18.47 8.56
N PHE A 132 2.25 -17.64 7.64
CA PHE A 132 1.99 -16.24 7.92
C PHE A 132 0.53 -15.99 8.33
N LYS A 133 0.31 -14.88 9.03
CA LYS A 133 -1.02 -14.34 9.36
C LYS A 133 -1.23 -13.06 8.59
N PHE A 134 -2.39 -12.92 7.98
CA PHE A 134 -2.83 -11.68 7.37
C PHE A 134 -3.61 -10.85 8.40
N ASN A 135 -3.20 -9.61 8.62
CA ASN A 135 -3.84 -8.68 9.53
C ASN A 135 -4.10 -7.34 8.86
N LEU A 136 -5.20 -6.69 9.26
CA LEU A 136 -5.49 -5.29 8.94
C LEU A 136 -5.25 -4.41 10.16
N TYR A 137 -4.85 -3.17 9.90
CA TYR A 137 -4.53 -2.16 10.92
C TYR A 137 -5.16 -0.82 10.58
N THR A 138 -5.40 0.00 11.59
CA THR A 138 -5.91 1.37 11.45
C THR A 138 -4.79 2.41 11.44
N ASP A 139 -3.56 1.99 11.62
CA ASP A 139 -2.39 2.86 11.61
C ASP A 139 -1.23 2.24 10.81
N GLN A 140 -0.36 3.11 10.30
CA GLN A 140 0.76 2.75 9.43
C GLN A 140 1.91 2.05 10.16
N LEU A 141 1.97 2.15 11.50
CA LEU A 141 2.98 1.48 12.33
C LEU A 141 2.55 0.07 12.74
N PHE A 142 1.36 -0.37 12.29
CA PHE A 142 0.78 -1.68 12.64
C PHE A 142 0.62 -1.89 14.15
N SER A 143 0.32 -0.81 14.89
CA SER A 143 0.17 -0.84 16.34
C SER A 143 -1.26 -1.14 16.77
N ASN A 144 -2.26 -0.71 15.96
CA ASN A 144 -3.67 -0.85 16.26
C ASN A 144 -4.34 -1.76 15.22
N GLN A 145 -4.49 -3.03 15.58
CA GLN A 145 -5.13 -4.01 14.71
C GLN A 145 -6.59 -3.62 14.46
N PHE A 146 -7.01 -3.65 13.19
CA PHE A 146 -8.40 -3.47 12.80
C PHE A 146 -9.22 -4.69 13.24
N VAL A 147 -10.18 -4.46 14.12
CA VAL A 147 -11.11 -5.51 14.57
C VAL A 147 -12.46 -5.22 13.92
N SER A 148 -12.91 -6.09 13.03
CA SER A 148 -14.17 -5.94 12.28
C SER A 148 -15.40 -5.71 13.18
N VAL A 149 -15.38 -6.26 14.39
CA VAL A 149 -16.49 -6.12 15.36
C VAL A 149 -16.68 -4.66 15.81
N ALA A 150 -15.60 -3.88 15.88
CA ALA A 150 -15.68 -2.46 16.27
C ALA A 150 -16.22 -1.55 15.14
N ASN A 151 -16.21 -2.01 13.90
CA ASN A 151 -16.56 -1.25 12.70
C ASN A 151 -17.72 -1.87 11.91
N THR A 152 -18.61 -2.60 12.58
CA THR A 152 -19.73 -3.35 11.96
C THR A 152 -20.70 -2.49 11.16
N THR A 153 -20.72 -1.17 11.39
CA THR A 153 -21.60 -0.24 10.66
C THR A 153 -21.01 0.17 9.29
N THR A 154 -19.69 0.18 9.15
CA THR A 154 -19.00 0.68 7.96
C THR A 154 -18.32 -0.44 7.17
N PHE A 155 -17.71 -1.38 7.87
CA PHE A 155 -16.97 -2.49 7.24
C PHE A 155 -17.38 -3.84 7.82
N SER A 156 -17.34 -4.87 6.97
CA SER A 156 -17.37 -6.27 7.40
C SER A 156 -16.20 -7.02 6.79
N THR A 157 -15.74 -8.06 7.49
CA THR A 157 -14.64 -8.90 7.02
C THR A 157 -15.04 -10.36 7.03
N SER A 158 -14.53 -11.13 6.08
CA SER A 158 -14.66 -12.59 6.04
C SER A 158 -13.40 -13.22 5.50
N GLY A 159 -12.98 -14.35 6.07
CA GLY A 159 -11.85 -15.14 5.61
C GLY A 159 -12.29 -16.53 5.14
N VAL A 160 -11.61 -17.06 4.11
CA VAL A 160 -11.84 -18.41 3.57
C VAL A 160 -10.49 -19.13 3.47
N GLY A 161 -10.46 -20.38 3.92
CA GLY A 161 -9.29 -21.24 3.80
C GLY A 161 -8.14 -20.88 4.76
N THR A 162 -7.04 -21.58 4.60
CA THR A 162 -5.80 -21.36 5.37
C THR A 162 -4.76 -20.68 4.49
N VAL A 163 -4.20 -19.58 4.97
CA VAL A 163 -3.19 -18.77 4.27
C VAL A 163 -2.03 -19.64 3.79
N GLY A 164 -1.71 -19.55 2.51
CA GLY A 164 -0.61 -20.28 1.87
C GLY A 164 -0.79 -21.81 1.75
N VAL A 165 -1.95 -22.35 2.15
CA VAL A 165 -2.22 -23.81 2.13
C VAL A 165 -3.41 -24.14 1.24
N THR A 166 -4.50 -23.41 1.40
CA THR A 166 -5.73 -23.63 0.63
C THR A 166 -5.66 -22.86 -0.67
N SER A 167 -5.87 -23.52 -1.82
CA SER A 167 -5.81 -22.90 -3.16
C SER A 167 -6.85 -21.78 -3.39
N THR A 168 -7.83 -21.64 -2.49
CA THR A 168 -8.85 -20.58 -2.50
C THR A 168 -8.75 -19.69 -1.27
N ALA A 169 -7.60 -19.73 -0.55
CA ALA A 169 -7.41 -18.89 0.63
C ALA A 169 -7.55 -17.42 0.26
N SER A 170 -8.46 -16.72 0.93
CA SER A 170 -8.71 -15.32 0.69
C SER A 170 -9.23 -14.62 1.94
N PHE A 171 -9.02 -13.30 1.98
CA PHE A 171 -9.63 -12.43 2.97
C PHE A 171 -10.38 -11.32 2.24
N THR A 172 -11.63 -11.08 2.61
CA THR A 172 -12.48 -10.08 1.98
C THR A 172 -12.83 -8.99 2.98
N LEU A 173 -12.57 -7.75 2.61
CA LEU A 173 -13.04 -6.55 3.30
C LEU A 173 -14.18 -5.95 2.48
N LYS A 174 -15.36 -5.85 3.09
CA LYS A 174 -16.55 -5.24 2.48
C LYS A 174 -16.83 -3.89 3.08
N TYR A 175 -17.04 -2.90 2.24
CA TYR A 175 -17.60 -1.63 2.67
C TYR A 175 -19.13 -1.77 2.71
N THR A 176 -19.71 -1.77 3.91
CA THR A 176 -21.13 -2.13 4.12
C THR A 176 -22.13 -1.01 3.82
N ASP A 177 -21.67 0.19 3.55
CA ASP A 177 -22.56 1.28 3.18
C ASP A 177 -23.10 1.04 1.76
N SER A 178 -24.42 0.81 1.67
CA SER A 178 -25.11 0.44 0.44
C SER A 178 -25.30 1.60 -0.54
N LEU A 179 -24.84 2.79 -0.23
CA LEU A 179 -24.92 3.94 -1.11
C LEU A 179 -23.84 3.85 -2.18
N VAL A 180 -24.28 4.02 -3.42
CA VAL A 180 -23.55 3.80 -4.69
C VAL A 180 -22.48 4.87 -4.96
N ASP A 181 -21.82 5.40 -3.97
CA ASP A 181 -20.72 6.34 -4.16
C ASP A 181 -19.39 5.57 -4.25
N ILE A 182 -18.91 5.40 -5.47
CA ILE A 182 -17.61 4.82 -5.78
C ILE A 182 -16.51 5.86 -5.45
N VAL A 183 -16.41 6.26 -4.21
CA VAL A 183 -15.40 7.20 -3.75
C VAL A 183 -14.57 6.55 -2.66
N PRO A 184 -13.22 6.56 -2.77
CA PRO A 184 -12.36 6.15 -1.67
C PRO A 184 -12.69 6.94 -0.41
N ASP A 185 -12.69 6.29 0.74
CA ASP A 185 -12.82 6.98 2.02
C ASP A 185 -11.42 7.38 2.54
N PRO A 186 -10.96 8.61 2.27
CA PRO A 186 -9.65 9.06 2.72
C PRO A 186 -9.57 9.27 4.23
N THR A 187 -10.72 9.29 4.91
CA THR A 187 -10.79 9.53 6.37
C THR A 187 -10.62 8.26 7.18
N GLN A 188 -10.71 7.10 6.54
CA GLN A 188 -10.57 5.79 7.18
C GLN A 188 -9.62 4.88 6.39
N PRO A 189 -8.34 5.26 6.21
CA PRO A 189 -7.38 4.39 5.55
C PRO A 189 -7.13 3.15 6.40
N LEU A 190 -7.02 2.01 5.76
CA LEU A 190 -6.58 0.77 6.38
C LEU A 190 -5.20 0.39 5.86
N PHE A 191 -4.47 -0.30 6.70
CA PHE A 191 -3.14 -0.81 6.41
C PHE A 191 -3.16 -2.32 6.60
N TYR A 192 -2.31 -3.05 5.89
CA TYR A 192 -2.23 -4.50 6.04
C TYR A 192 -0.79 -4.95 6.26
N ASN A 193 -0.64 -6.06 6.92
CA ASN A 193 0.65 -6.71 7.10
C ASN A 193 0.47 -8.23 7.06
N VAL A 194 1.51 -8.90 6.59
CA VAL A 194 1.64 -10.37 6.60
C VAL A 194 2.74 -10.71 7.59
N GLU A 195 2.36 -11.24 8.73
CA GLU A 195 3.26 -11.54 9.85
C GLU A 195 3.54 -13.02 9.94
N LEU A 196 4.80 -13.37 10.24
CA LEU A 196 5.14 -14.76 10.52
C LEU A 196 4.39 -15.23 11.78
N SER A 197 3.59 -16.27 11.64
CA SER A 197 2.94 -16.90 12.78
C SER A 197 4.02 -17.57 13.62
N LEU A 198 4.41 -16.94 14.73
CA LEU A 198 5.27 -17.58 15.72
C LEU A 198 4.49 -18.74 16.33
N ILE A 199 4.68 -19.93 15.79
CA ILE A 199 4.30 -21.17 16.49
C ILE A 199 5.30 -21.29 17.61
N HIS A 200 4.90 -20.96 18.83
CA HIS A 200 5.65 -21.38 19.99
C HIS A 200 5.57 -22.93 20.04
N ILE A 201 6.69 -23.56 19.71
CA ILE A 201 6.93 -24.99 19.96
C ILE A 201 7.19 -25.17 21.47
#